data_b6ead5545f35a0678b39104411c06f90
#
_entry.id   b6ead5545f35a0678b39104411c06f90
#
_cell.length_a   1.000
_cell.length_b   1.000
_cell.length_c   1.000
_cell.angle_alpha   90.00
_cell.angle_beta   90.00
_cell.angle_gamma   90.00
#
_symmetry.space_group_name_H-M   'P 1'
#
loop_
_entity.id
_entity.type
_entity.pdbx_description
1 polymer ?
#
loop_
_entity_poly.entity_id
_entity_poly.type
_entity_poly.pdbx_seq_one_letter_code
_entity_poly.pdbx_strand_id
1 'polypeptide(L)'
;MEVRRCMKCMHPLAAGETVCPECGRAYGSANAETFALKPGTILEGKYLVGEMLGQGGFGITYIGFDLLLEQKVAIKEYYPMSTGMVSREGHSTVVWSSAMMGKTGTQKGFDSFLKEARKMAKLGGIPGVVGVKSVFIQNETAYIVMDFIEGETLLKKLQKNGPMDFDSCVKLMTPIMQALAEVHEHGIIHRDISPDNIMV
;
A
#
# COMPACT_ATOMS: atom_id res chain seq x y z
N MET A 1 18.22 -0.56 21.68
CA MET A 1 18.75 0.41 20.70
C MET A 1 17.67 0.63 19.66
N GLU A 2 17.23 1.86 19.49
CA GLU A 2 16.22 2.21 18.48
C GLU A 2 16.87 2.05 17.10
N VAL A 3 16.43 1.07 16.34
CA VAL A 3 16.98 0.81 15.00
C VAL A 3 16.44 1.90 14.07
N ARG A 4 17.30 2.83 13.69
CA ARG A 4 16.99 3.85 12.68
C ARG A 4 16.76 3.15 11.33
N ARG A 5 15.75 3.61 10.59
CA ARG A 5 15.45 3.04 9.26
C ARG A 5 15.35 4.13 8.20
N CYS A 6 15.71 3.77 6.98
CA CYS A 6 15.45 4.60 5.80
C CYS A 6 13.95 4.61 5.49
N MET A 7 13.34 5.79 5.48
CA MET A 7 11.89 5.91 5.23
C MET A 7 11.47 5.57 3.80
N LYS A 8 12.43 5.45 2.86
CA LYS A 8 12.16 5.09 1.46
C LYS A 8 12.19 3.58 1.21
N CYS A 9 13.08 2.82 1.86
CA CYS A 9 13.27 1.39 1.57
C CYS A 9 13.26 0.49 2.81
N MET A 10 13.09 1.07 4.00
CA MET A 10 13.10 0.38 5.31
C MET A 10 14.43 -0.31 5.67
N HIS A 11 15.52 -0.07 4.91
CA HIS A 11 16.85 -0.55 5.26
C HIS A 11 17.27 -0.02 6.65
N PRO A 12 17.81 -0.86 7.55
CA PRO A 12 18.33 -0.39 8.84
C PRO A 12 19.54 0.51 8.62
N LEU A 13 19.64 1.58 9.40
CA LEU A 13 20.74 2.53 9.32
C LEU A 13 21.58 2.47 10.59
N ALA A 14 22.89 2.38 10.45
CA ALA A 14 23.81 2.45 11.56
C ALA A 14 23.86 3.89 12.17
N ALA A 15 24.36 3.98 13.39
CA ALA A 15 24.56 5.27 14.05
C ALA A 15 25.57 6.10 13.23
N GLY A 16 25.17 7.34 12.89
CA GLY A 16 26.01 8.26 12.11
C GLY A 16 25.86 8.17 10.59
N GLU A 17 25.17 7.16 10.03
CA GLU A 17 24.87 7.15 8.60
C GLU A 17 23.94 8.28 8.23
N THR A 18 24.37 9.09 7.28
CA THR A 18 23.61 10.24 6.74
C THR A 18 22.97 9.94 5.39
N VAL A 19 23.36 8.84 4.75
CA VAL A 19 22.83 8.37 3.45
C VAL A 19 22.58 6.87 3.55
N CYS A 20 21.44 6.44 3.05
CA CYS A 20 21.10 5.02 3.01
C CYS A 20 22.00 4.27 2.01
N PRO A 21 22.74 3.23 2.43
CA PRO A 21 23.61 2.48 1.54
C PRO A 21 22.84 1.69 0.47
N GLU A 22 21.59 1.33 0.75
CA GLU A 22 20.74 0.53 -0.15
C GLU A 22 20.14 1.36 -1.29
N CYS A 23 19.56 2.52 -0.98
CA CYS A 23 18.80 3.31 -1.97
C CYS A 23 19.32 4.72 -2.23
N GLY A 24 20.42 5.12 -1.60
CA GLY A 24 21.06 6.43 -1.75
C GLY A 24 20.26 7.61 -1.16
N ARG A 25 19.16 7.37 -0.44
CA ARG A 25 18.36 8.44 0.16
C ARG A 25 19.09 9.07 1.34
N ALA A 26 19.18 10.41 1.37
CA ALA A 26 19.70 11.11 2.54
C ALA A 26 18.75 10.94 3.74
N TYR A 27 19.32 10.72 4.93
CA TYR A 27 18.53 10.59 6.15
C TYR A 27 17.85 11.90 6.50
N GLY A 28 16.57 11.83 6.89
CA GLY A 28 15.77 13.00 7.22
C GLY A 28 15.23 13.79 6.02
N SER A 29 15.56 13.38 4.77
CA SER A 29 15.03 14.01 3.55
C SER A 29 13.71 13.43 3.07
N ALA A 30 13.01 12.68 3.92
CA ALA A 30 11.72 12.10 3.57
C ALA A 30 10.70 13.21 3.26
N ASN A 31 10.20 13.23 2.03
CA ASN A 31 9.12 14.12 1.64
C ASN A 31 7.79 13.54 2.12
N ALA A 32 7.02 14.36 2.80
CA ALA A 32 5.62 14.06 3.09
C ALA A 32 4.76 15.08 2.33
N GLU A 33 3.91 14.57 1.48
CA GLU A 33 2.80 15.36 0.94
C GLU A 33 1.89 15.76 2.11
N THR A 34 1.33 16.96 2.07
CA THR A 34 0.52 17.50 3.18
C THR A 34 -0.70 16.64 3.53
N PHE A 35 -1.18 15.87 2.56
CA PHE A 35 -2.30 14.93 2.72
C PHE A 35 -1.85 13.52 3.15
N ALA A 36 -0.55 13.20 3.10
CA ALA A 36 -0.04 11.88 3.45
C ALA A 36 0.37 11.80 4.93
N LEU A 37 0.45 10.58 5.46
CA LEU A 37 1.07 10.35 6.77
C LEU A 37 2.54 10.76 6.74
N LYS A 38 2.97 11.38 7.81
CA LYS A 38 4.39 11.74 7.95
C LYS A 38 5.23 10.47 8.11
N PRO A 39 6.30 10.29 7.31
CA PRO A 39 7.26 9.21 7.53
C PRO A 39 7.79 9.20 8.96
N GLY A 40 7.85 8.03 9.57
CA GLY A 40 8.17 7.84 10.98
C GLY A 40 6.94 7.69 11.89
N THR A 41 5.71 7.91 11.36
CA THR A 41 4.49 7.62 12.11
C THR A 41 4.41 6.13 12.46
N ILE A 42 3.97 5.81 13.68
CA ILE A 42 3.73 4.43 14.11
C ILE A 42 2.23 4.20 14.21
N LEU A 43 1.73 3.20 13.50
CA LEU A 43 0.35 2.75 13.55
C LEU A 43 0.24 1.48 14.41
N GLU A 44 -0.83 1.36 15.19
CA GLU A 44 -1.08 0.25 16.14
C GLU A 44 0.13 -0.08 17.05
N GLY A 45 1.03 0.87 17.29
CA GLY A 45 2.23 0.65 18.10
C GLY A 45 3.27 -0.30 17.48
N LYS A 46 3.06 -0.79 16.26
CA LYS A 46 3.91 -1.81 15.61
C LYS A 46 4.25 -1.57 14.15
N TYR A 47 3.50 -0.76 13.42
CA TYR A 47 3.78 -0.50 12.01
C TYR A 47 4.42 0.86 11.81
N LEU A 48 5.70 0.88 11.52
CA LEU A 48 6.42 2.10 11.15
C LEU A 48 6.06 2.47 9.70
N VAL A 49 5.53 3.67 9.49
CA VAL A 49 5.18 4.21 8.17
C VAL A 49 6.39 4.90 7.55
N GLY A 50 6.69 4.57 6.31
CA GLY A 50 7.69 5.25 5.48
C GLY A 50 7.10 6.22 4.46
N GLU A 51 7.81 6.39 3.35
CA GLU A 51 7.35 7.25 2.25
C GLU A 51 6.15 6.64 1.51
N MET A 52 5.39 7.49 0.87
CA MET A 52 4.29 7.11 -0.01
C MET A 52 4.84 6.36 -1.24
N LEU A 53 4.27 5.19 -1.53
CA LEU A 53 4.56 4.40 -2.72
C LEU A 53 3.69 4.85 -3.91
N GLY A 54 2.48 5.29 -3.62
CA GLY A 54 1.52 5.75 -4.61
C GLY A 54 0.18 6.11 -4.01
N GLN A 55 -0.65 6.75 -4.83
CA GLN A 55 -2.03 7.10 -4.48
C GLN A 55 -2.97 6.67 -5.59
N GLY A 56 -4.19 6.35 -5.23
CA GLY A 56 -5.27 5.99 -6.14
C GLY A 56 -6.60 6.59 -5.70
N GLY A 57 -7.66 6.30 -6.44
CA GLY A 57 -9.00 6.84 -6.18
C GLY A 57 -9.54 6.56 -4.77
N PHE A 58 -9.11 5.46 -4.16
CA PHE A 58 -9.60 4.99 -2.86
C PHE A 58 -8.62 5.20 -1.70
N GLY A 59 -7.39 5.63 -1.97
CA GLY A 59 -6.46 5.82 -0.85
C GLY A 59 -5.00 5.97 -1.24
N ILE A 60 -4.18 5.94 -0.20
CA ILE A 60 -2.73 6.14 -0.27
C ILE A 60 -2.06 4.85 0.17
N THR A 61 -1.00 4.44 -0.53
CA THR A 61 -0.18 3.29 -0.15
C THR A 61 1.20 3.75 0.26
N TYR A 62 1.67 3.25 1.39
CA TYR A 62 2.99 3.56 1.96
C TYR A 62 3.86 2.31 2.02
N ILE A 63 5.16 2.46 1.91
CA ILE A 63 6.07 1.45 2.44
C ILE A 63 6.01 1.51 3.96
N GLY A 64 6.05 0.37 4.62
CA GLY A 64 6.09 0.27 6.07
C GLY A 64 7.02 -0.83 6.54
N PHE A 65 7.17 -0.89 7.85
CA PHE A 65 7.93 -1.94 8.51
C PHE A 65 7.17 -2.44 9.75
N ASP A 66 6.95 -3.74 9.81
CA ASP A 66 6.41 -4.39 11.01
C ASP A 66 7.54 -4.53 12.03
N LEU A 67 7.45 -3.78 13.14
CA LEU A 67 8.46 -3.74 14.19
C LEU A 67 8.52 -5.02 15.03
N LEU A 68 7.43 -5.82 15.03
CA LEU A 68 7.37 -7.08 15.77
C LEU A 68 7.86 -8.26 14.94
N LEU A 69 7.44 -8.32 13.66
CA LEU A 69 7.84 -9.39 12.76
C LEU A 69 9.11 -9.07 11.97
N GLU A 70 9.66 -7.86 12.16
CA GLU A 70 10.91 -7.38 11.54
C GLU A 70 10.93 -7.52 10.01
N GLN A 71 9.81 -7.18 9.34
CA GLN A 71 9.66 -7.31 7.90
C GLN A 71 9.03 -6.08 7.25
N LYS A 72 9.37 -5.86 5.98
CA LYS A 72 8.73 -4.84 5.15
C LYS A 72 7.26 -5.19 4.94
N VAL A 73 6.42 -4.18 4.93
CA VAL A 73 4.99 -4.28 4.62
C VAL A 73 4.57 -3.14 3.69
N ALA A 74 3.48 -3.32 2.97
CA ALA A 74 2.76 -2.23 2.33
C ALA A 74 1.55 -1.87 3.19
N ILE A 75 1.31 -0.58 3.39
CA ILE A 75 0.21 -0.07 4.22
C ILE A 75 -0.69 0.78 3.33
N LYS A 76 -1.93 0.34 3.10
CA LYS A 76 -2.93 1.07 2.32
C LYS A 76 -3.87 1.78 3.28
N GLU A 77 -3.93 3.09 3.19
CA GLU A 77 -4.83 3.95 3.96
C GLU A 77 -6.06 4.28 3.12
N TYR A 78 -7.26 4.20 3.69
CA TYR A 78 -8.45 4.72 3.06
C TYR A 78 -8.46 6.24 3.10
N TYR A 79 -8.24 6.88 1.96
CA TYR A 79 -8.16 8.34 1.82
C TYR A 79 -8.68 8.76 0.43
N PRO A 80 -10.00 8.85 0.23
CA PRO A 80 -10.62 9.07 -1.09
C PRO A 80 -10.48 10.54 -1.55
N MET A 81 -9.30 10.89 -2.07
CA MET A 81 -8.96 12.25 -2.51
C MET A 81 -9.86 12.78 -3.62
N SER A 82 -10.33 11.90 -4.52
CA SER A 82 -11.15 12.29 -5.67
C SER A 82 -12.47 12.96 -5.30
N THR A 83 -12.89 12.86 -4.05
CA THR A 83 -14.15 13.42 -3.58
C THR A 83 -14.03 14.84 -3.06
N GLY A 84 -12.82 15.36 -2.82
CA GLY A 84 -12.59 16.63 -2.11
C GLY A 84 -13.16 16.67 -0.68
N MET A 85 -13.45 15.51 -0.12
CA MET A 85 -14.23 15.34 1.12
C MET A 85 -13.36 14.99 2.32
N VAL A 86 -12.08 14.78 2.10
CA VAL A 86 -11.10 14.45 3.14
C VAL A 86 -9.96 15.45 3.16
N SER A 87 -9.52 15.77 4.34
CA SER A 87 -8.29 16.51 4.60
C SER A 87 -7.56 15.86 5.76
N ARG A 88 -6.34 16.29 6.03
CA ARG A 88 -5.58 15.79 7.18
C ARG A 88 -5.36 16.93 8.17
N GLU A 89 -5.64 16.67 9.44
CA GLU A 89 -5.35 17.59 10.52
C GLU A 89 -4.13 17.08 11.32
N GLY A 90 -3.25 17.99 11.65
CA GLY A 90 -1.95 17.64 12.22
C GLY A 90 -1.13 16.81 11.22
N HIS A 91 -0.63 15.65 11.67
CA HIS A 91 0.18 14.76 10.82
C HIS A 91 -0.43 13.37 10.64
N SER A 92 -1.58 13.09 11.21
CA SER A 92 -2.16 11.74 11.19
C SER A 92 -3.67 11.69 11.00
N THR A 93 -4.44 12.56 11.65
CA THR A 93 -5.90 12.44 11.71
C THR A 93 -6.57 12.84 10.41
N VAL A 94 -7.43 11.99 9.89
CA VAL A 94 -8.27 12.27 8.72
C VAL A 94 -9.52 13.03 9.16
N VAL A 95 -9.74 14.18 8.55
CA VAL A 95 -10.93 15.02 8.80
C VAL A 95 -11.87 14.91 7.62
N TRP A 96 -13.08 14.47 7.91
CA TRP A 96 -14.16 14.36 6.93
C TRP A 96 -14.96 15.66 6.87
N SER A 97 -15.24 16.16 5.67
CA SER A 97 -16.04 17.38 5.53
C SER A 97 -17.44 17.22 6.14
N SER A 98 -17.94 18.27 6.79
CA SER A 98 -19.25 18.28 7.46
C SER A 98 -20.41 17.96 6.51
N ALA A 99 -20.28 18.24 5.21
CA ALA A 99 -21.22 17.86 4.18
C ALA A 99 -21.41 16.33 4.04
N MET A 100 -20.48 15.54 4.59
CA MET A 100 -20.48 14.07 4.53
C MET A 100 -20.66 13.40 5.89
N MET A 101 -20.50 14.11 7.00
CA MET A 101 -20.87 13.60 8.32
C MET A 101 -22.37 13.29 8.32
N GLY A 102 -22.72 12.01 8.31
CA GLY A 102 -24.11 11.55 8.28
C GLY A 102 -24.67 11.21 6.90
N LYS A 103 -23.94 11.38 5.81
CA LYS A 103 -24.36 10.89 4.49
C LYS A 103 -23.89 9.46 4.24
N THR A 104 -24.83 8.63 3.79
CA THR A 104 -24.63 7.21 3.42
C THR A 104 -23.46 6.93 2.47
N GLY A 105 -22.92 7.95 1.80
CA GLY A 105 -21.82 7.81 0.84
C GLY A 105 -20.44 7.54 1.46
N THR A 106 -20.07 8.28 2.51
CA THR A 106 -18.76 8.13 3.19
C THR A 106 -18.71 6.80 3.93
N GLN A 107 -19.77 6.49 4.67
CA GLN A 107 -19.90 5.21 5.36
C GLN A 107 -19.86 4.04 4.39
N LYS A 108 -20.55 4.14 3.24
CA LYS A 108 -20.50 3.09 2.20
C LYS A 108 -19.11 2.88 1.61
N GLY A 109 -18.36 3.95 1.37
CA GLY A 109 -16.99 3.87 0.87
C GLY A 109 -16.05 3.19 1.87
N PHE A 110 -16.14 3.60 3.14
CA PHE A 110 -15.39 3.00 4.25
C PHE A 110 -15.73 1.52 4.45
N ASP A 111 -17.03 1.19 4.49
CA ASP A 111 -17.50 -0.19 4.60
C ASP A 111 -17.07 -1.04 3.40
N SER A 112 -17.07 -0.46 2.20
CA SER A 112 -16.59 -1.13 0.98
C SER A 112 -15.10 -1.42 1.06
N PHE A 113 -14.29 -0.48 1.55
CA PHE A 113 -12.86 -0.68 1.75
C PHE A 113 -12.58 -1.82 2.74
N LEU A 114 -13.27 -1.83 3.87
CA LEU A 114 -13.14 -2.92 4.87
C LEU A 114 -13.65 -4.27 4.32
N LYS A 115 -14.73 -4.25 3.53
CA LYS A 115 -15.27 -5.46 2.89
C LYS A 115 -14.30 -6.02 1.86
N GLU A 116 -13.64 -5.17 1.09
CA GLU A 116 -12.59 -5.55 0.15
C GLU A 116 -11.40 -6.19 0.88
N ALA A 117 -10.91 -5.54 1.94
CA ALA A 117 -9.85 -6.07 2.78
C ALA A 117 -10.16 -7.48 3.32
N ARG A 118 -11.39 -7.68 3.82
CA ARG A 118 -11.83 -9.00 4.32
C ARG A 118 -11.91 -10.06 3.22
N LYS A 119 -12.23 -9.66 1.98
CA LYS A 119 -12.21 -10.58 0.84
C LYS A 119 -10.77 -10.94 0.47
N MET A 120 -9.88 -9.95 0.39
CA MET A 120 -8.47 -10.19 0.11
C MET A 120 -7.82 -11.11 1.17
N ALA A 121 -8.16 -10.92 2.45
CA ALA A 121 -7.66 -11.76 3.53
C ALA A 121 -8.02 -13.25 3.38
N LYS A 122 -9.13 -13.57 2.70
CA LYS A 122 -9.54 -14.96 2.40
C LYS A 122 -8.72 -15.59 1.27
N LEU A 123 -8.02 -14.79 0.48
CA LEU A 123 -7.19 -15.22 -0.64
C LEU A 123 -5.72 -15.41 -0.23
N GLY A 124 -5.42 -15.26 1.05
CA GLY A 124 -4.06 -15.47 1.57
C GLY A 124 -3.57 -16.88 1.29
N GLY A 125 -2.37 -16.98 0.72
CA GLY A 125 -1.76 -18.25 0.35
C GLY A 125 -1.89 -18.65 -1.12
N ILE A 126 -2.73 -17.97 -1.91
CA ILE A 126 -2.77 -18.18 -3.37
C ILE A 126 -1.49 -17.59 -3.97
N PRO A 127 -0.67 -18.39 -4.68
CA PRO A 127 0.54 -17.91 -5.33
C PRO A 127 0.20 -16.78 -6.33
N GLY A 128 0.94 -15.66 -6.23
CA GLY A 128 0.71 -14.49 -7.10
C GLY A 128 -0.37 -13.53 -6.61
N VAL A 129 -1.01 -13.80 -5.47
CA VAL A 129 -1.94 -12.87 -4.82
C VAL A 129 -1.30 -12.28 -3.58
N VAL A 130 -1.38 -10.95 -3.44
CA VAL A 130 -0.83 -10.23 -2.28
C VAL A 130 -1.59 -10.61 -1.02
N GLY A 131 -0.87 -11.07 0.00
CA GLY A 131 -1.44 -11.45 1.29
C GLY A 131 -1.78 -10.25 2.17
N VAL A 132 -2.94 -10.27 2.82
CA VAL A 132 -3.33 -9.29 3.85
C VAL A 132 -2.87 -9.80 5.22
N LYS A 133 -2.11 -8.98 5.92
CA LYS A 133 -1.58 -9.29 7.27
C LYS A 133 -2.47 -8.74 8.38
N SER A 134 -3.02 -7.54 8.21
CA SER A 134 -3.84 -6.87 9.22
C SER A 134 -4.79 -5.86 8.61
N VAL A 135 -5.90 -5.62 9.28
CA VAL A 135 -6.86 -4.56 8.96
C VAL A 135 -7.30 -3.91 10.27
N PHE A 136 -7.18 -2.60 10.38
CA PHE A 136 -7.54 -1.87 11.59
C PHE A 136 -8.06 -0.46 11.28
N ILE A 137 -8.64 0.17 12.30
CA ILE A 137 -9.17 1.53 12.26
C ILE A 137 -8.35 2.37 13.22
N GLN A 138 -7.80 3.48 12.73
CA GLN A 138 -7.05 4.47 13.49
C GLN A 138 -7.12 5.82 12.75
N ASN A 139 -6.89 6.94 13.44
CA ASN A 139 -6.84 8.28 12.83
C ASN A 139 -8.12 8.64 12.03
N GLU A 140 -9.29 8.20 12.47
CA GLU A 140 -10.60 8.37 11.81
C GLU A 140 -10.65 7.77 10.39
N THR A 141 -9.79 6.78 10.09
CA THR A 141 -9.77 6.05 8.83
C THR A 141 -9.42 4.57 9.02
N ALA A 142 -9.38 3.81 7.92
CA ALA A 142 -9.03 2.39 7.93
C ALA A 142 -7.70 2.14 7.21
N TYR A 143 -6.99 1.15 7.68
CA TYR A 143 -5.72 0.71 7.13
C TYR A 143 -5.78 -0.78 6.80
N ILE A 144 -5.15 -1.16 5.68
CA ILE A 144 -4.86 -2.53 5.29
C ILE A 144 -3.35 -2.68 5.28
N VAL A 145 -2.82 -3.62 6.05
CA VAL A 145 -1.41 -4.01 6.00
C VAL A 145 -1.30 -5.29 5.20
N MET A 146 -0.44 -5.28 4.21
CA MET A 146 -0.27 -6.38 3.27
C MET A 146 1.22 -6.67 3.00
N ASP A 147 1.50 -7.78 2.34
CA ASP A 147 2.85 -8.09 1.92
C ASP A 147 3.43 -6.97 1.07
N PHE A 148 4.67 -6.60 1.34
CA PHE A 148 5.43 -5.72 0.47
C PHE A 148 6.07 -6.56 -0.64
N ILE A 149 5.71 -6.28 -1.87
CA ILE A 149 6.28 -6.96 -3.04
C ILE A 149 7.40 -6.08 -3.57
N GLU A 150 8.61 -6.62 -3.59
CA GLU A 150 9.76 -5.97 -4.20
C GLU A 150 9.64 -6.03 -5.73
N GLY A 151 10.06 -4.97 -6.41
CA GLY A 151 9.95 -4.87 -7.86
C GLY A 151 9.27 -3.59 -8.32
N GLU A 152 8.82 -3.58 -9.55
CA GLU A 152 8.09 -2.47 -10.16
C GLU A 152 6.77 -2.96 -10.75
N THR A 153 5.83 -2.04 -10.99
CA THR A 153 4.59 -2.42 -11.69
C THR A 153 4.87 -2.76 -13.14
N LEU A 154 4.08 -3.65 -13.71
CA LEU A 154 4.17 -3.98 -15.12
C LEU A 154 4.03 -2.73 -16.00
N LEU A 155 3.19 -1.76 -15.60
CA LEU A 155 3.08 -0.48 -16.31
C LEU A 155 4.43 0.25 -16.38
N LYS A 156 5.11 0.40 -15.23
CA LYS A 156 6.44 1.06 -15.20
C LYS A 156 7.44 0.34 -16.07
N LYS A 157 7.44 -1.00 -16.02
CA LYS A 157 8.31 -1.83 -16.86
C LYS A 157 8.04 -1.62 -18.36
N LEU A 158 6.76 -1.58 -18.76
CA LEU A 158 6.36 -1.33 -20.15
C LEU A 158 6.71 0.09 -20.61
N GLN A 159 6.51 1.09 -19.76
CA GLN A 159 6.90 2.47 -20.04
C GLN A 159 8.40 2.63 -20.26
N LYS A 160 9.22 1.89 -19.50
CA LYS A 160 10.68 1.94 -19.55
C LYS A 160 11.26 1.15 -20.72
N ASN A 161 10.71 -0.03 -21.00
CA ASN A 161 11.31 -1.00 -21.92
C ASN A 161 10.52 -1.15 -23.24
N GLY A 162 9.33 -0.55 -23.36
CA GLY A 162 8.43 -0.76 -24.48
C GLY A 162 7.61 -2.05 -24.38
N PRO A 163 6.90 -2.43 -25.47
CA PRO A 163 6.07 -3.63 -25.51
C PRO A 163 6.92 -4.90 -25.39
N MET A 164 6.32 -5.94 -24.80
CA MET A 164 6.93 -7.27 -24.69
C MET A 164 6.74 -8.07 -25.99
N ASP A 165 7.67 -8.98 -26.28
CA ASP A 165 7.48 -10.05 -27.25
C ASP A 165 6.42 -11.07 -26.73
N PHE A 166 5.92 -11.89 -27.67
CA PHE A 166 4.85 -12.83 -27.38
C PHE A 166 5.23 -13.85 -26.28
N ASP A 167 6.42 -14.43 -26.35
CA ASP A 167 6.87 -15.48 -25.43
C ASP A 167 7.04 -14.92 -23.99
N SER A 168 7.61 -13.72 -23.88
CA SER A 168 7.74 -12.99 -22.62
C SER A 168 6.37 -12.66 -22.02
N CYS A 169 5.42 -12.23 -22.85
CA CYS A 169 4.05 -11.94 -22.43
C CYS A 169 3.35 -13.20 -21.91
N VAL A 170 3.45 -14.31 -22.63
CA VAL A 170 2.84 -15.60 -22.20
C VAL A 170 3.43 -16.08 -20.88
N LYS A 171 4.77 -16.03 -20.74
CA LYS A 171 5.45 -16.42 -19.48
C LYS A 171 4.98 -15.59 -18.28
N LEU A 172 4.77 -14.29 -18.49
CA LEU A 172 4.31 -13.38 -17.44
C LEU A 172 2.84 -13.58 -17.11
N MET A 173 2.00 -13.72 -18.13
CA MET A 173 0.54 -13.78 -17.93
C MET A 173 0.05 -15.15 -17.44
N THR A 174 0.75 -16.23 -17.75
CA THR A 174 0.34 -17.58 -17.34
C THR A 174 0.14 -17.71 -15.81
N PRO A 175 1.09 -17.37 -14.95
CA PRO A 175 0.88 -17.46 -13.50
C PRO A 175 -0.22 -16.51 -13.00
N ILE A 176 -0.40 -15.35 -13.63
CA ILE A 176 -1.47 -14.41 -13.28
C ILE A 176 -2.85 -15.02 -13.59
N MET A 177 -3.00 -15.64 -14.77
CA MET A 177 -4.24 -16.32 -15.13
C MET A 177 -4.54 -17.52 -14.21
N GLN A 178 -3.51 -18.26 -13.79
CA GLN A 178 -3.66 -19.36 -12.82
C GLN A 178 -4.14 -18.84 -11.46
N ALA A 179 -3.51 -17.79 -10.95
CA ALA A 179 -3.93 -17.14 -9.71
C ALA A 179 -5.38 -16.62 -9.79
N LEU A 180 -5.75 -16.01 -10.91
CA LEU A 180 -7.13 -15.53 -11.13
C LEU A 180 -8.13 -16.67 -11.20
N ALA A 181 -7.79 -17.81 -11.80
CA ALA A 181 -8.67 -18.98 -11.83
C ALA A 181 -8.96 -19.45 -10.39
N GLU A 182 -7.93 -19.56 -9.55
CA GLU A 182 -8.08 -19.93 -8.14
C GLU A 182 -8.90 -18.90 -7.35
N VAL A 183 -8.67 -17.60 -7.56
CA VAL A 183 -9.47 -16.52 -6.98
C VAL A 183 -10.96 -16.65 -7.38
N HIS A 184 -11.24 -16.99 -8.64
CA HIS A 184 -12.60 -17.17 -9.15
C HIS A 184 -13.28 -18.41 -8.52
N GLU A 185 -12.55 -19.49 -8.24
CA GLU A 185 -13.07 -20.65 -7.49
C GLU A 185 -13.56 -20.28 -6.09
N HIS A 186 -12.94 -19.25 -5.46
CA HIS A 186 -13.41 -18.69 -4.20
C HIS A 186 -14.61 -17.72 -4.35
N GLY A 187 -15.21 -17.61 -5.54
CA GLY A 187 -16.35 -16.75 -5.83
C GLY A 187 -16.00 -15.25 -5.84
N ILE A 188 -14.73 -14.89 -6.00
CA ILE A 188 -14.27 -13.50 -6.02
C ILE A 188 -13.83 -13.14 -7.43
N ILE A 189 -14.33 -12.02 -7.95
CA ILE A 189 -13.90 -11.43 -9.23
C ILE A 189 -13.10 -10.17 -8.92
N HIS A 190 -11.89 -10.05 -9.45
CA HIS A 190 -10.97 -8.95 -9.17
C HIS A 190 -11.47 -7.59 -9.69
N ARG A 191 -12.00 -7.54 -10.91
CA ARG A 191 -12.61 -6.38 -11.61
C ARG A 191 -11.65 -5.22 -11.95
N ASP A 192 -10.38 -5.31 -11.58
CA ASP A 192 -9.39 -4.24 -11.79
C ASP A 192 -8.03 -4.85 -12.13
N ILE A 193 -7.99 -5.77 -13.11
CA ILE A 193 -6.74 -6.29 -13.63
C ILE A 193 -6.20 -5.30 -14.64
N SER A 194 -5.07 -4.69 -14.28
CA SER A 194 -4.38 -3.69 -15.10
C SER A 194 -2.87 -3.79 -14.87
N PRO A 195 -2.05 -3.27 -15.79
CA PRO A 195 -0.60 -3.27 -15.62
C PRO A 195 -0.11 -2.53 -14.36
N ASP A 196 -0.91 -1.61 -13.82
CA ASP A 196 -0.61 -0.89 -12.56
C ASP A 196 -0.72 -1.80 -11.33
N ASN A 197 -1.57 -2.83 -11.42
CA ASN A 197 -1.87 -3.74 -10.31
C ASN A 197 -1.11 -5.07 -10.41
N ILE A 198 -0.18 -5.20 -11.35
CA ILE A 198 0.69 -6.35 -11.53
C ILE A 198 2.12 -5.94 -11.16
N MET A 199 2.70 -6.62 -10.17
CA MET A 199 4.10 -6.46 -9.77
C MET A 199 4.98 -7.48 -10.47
N VAL A 200 6.19 -7.06 -10.92
CA VAL A 200 7.15 -7.87 -11.69
C VAL A 200 8.57 -7.62 -11.21
#